data_233260f05bed9e1a58240f5931b7cd38
#
_entry.id   233260f05bed9e1a58240f5931b7cd38
#
_cell.length_a   1.000
_cell.length_b   1.000
_cell.length_c   1.000
_cell.angle_alpha   90.00
_cell.angle_beta   90.00
_cell.angle_gamma   90.00
#
_symmetry.space_group_name_H-M   'P 1'
#
loop_
_entity.id
_entity.type
_entity.pdbx_description
1 polymer ?
#
loop_
_entity_poly.entity_id
_entity_poly.type
_entity_poly.pdbx_seq_one_letter_code
_entity_poly.pdbx_strand_id
1 'polypeptide(L)'
;MNISAKELAKLINVSPATVSMVFNNKPGISDATRELVLKTAAEYGYAPKKTEASGASSRIIQLVNYKKHGKVAADTPFFSQLTEGISTECTRQGCALHISYFYETMDIDSQLDALRAVDCEGILLLATEMAPSDFRKFRDFSVPIVVVDCYYDELDYDCVLINNIQGAFNATNYLIQCGHKNV
;
A
#
# COMPACT_ATOMS: atom_id res chain seq x y z
N MET A 1 -2.20 -10.93 -38.07
CA MET A 1 -2.97 -11.97 -37.33
C MET A 1 -2.54 -11.87 -35.87
N ASN A 2 -3.46 -11.63 -34.95
CA ASN A 2 -3.12 -11.62 -33.52
C ASN A 2 -3.20 -13.05 -32.99
N ILE A 3 -2.05 -13.65 -32.61
CA ILE A 3 -2.02 -14.96 -32.01
C ILE A 3 -2.33 -14.88 -30.49
N SER A 4 -2.81 -15.99 -29.91
CA SER A 4 -3.06 -16.09 -28.47
C SER A 4 -1.80 -16.50 -27.70
N ALA A 5 -1.76 -16.30 -26.37
CA ALA A 5 -0.67 -16.77 -25.53
C ALA A 5 -0.44 -18.30 -25.61
N LYS A 6 -1.52 -19.06 -25.83
CA LYS A 6 -1.44 -20.53 -26.03
C LYS A 6 -0.78 -20.91 -27.35
N GLU A 7 -1.08 -20.15 -28.42
CA GLU A 7 -0.48 -20.36 -29.74
C GLU A 7 0.99 -19.95 -29.74
N LEU A 8 1.32 -18.80 -29.14
CA LEU A 8 2.71 -18.37 -28.95
C LEU A 8 3.51 -19.42 -28.17
N ALA A 9 2.96 -19.93 -27.07
CA ALA A 9 3.61 -20.96 -26.26
C ALA A 9 3.89 -22.24 -27.06
N LYS A 10 2.95 -22.66 -27.93
CA LYS A 10 3.13 -23.82 -28.82
C LYS A 10 4.22 -23.61 -29.86
N LEU A 11 4.31 -22.40 -30.46
CA LEU A 11 5.30 -22.07 -31.48
C LEU A 11 6.75 -22.21 -30.97
N ILE A 12 6.98 -21.88 -29.71
CA ILE A 12 8.31 -21.90 -29.10
C ILE A 12 8.52 -23.03 -28.09
N ASN A 13 7.58 -23.97 -28.06
CA ASN A 13 7.63 -25.17 -27.20
C ASN A 13 7.85 -24.89 -25.71
N VAL A 14 7.11 -23.89 -25.18
CA VAL A 14 7.07 -23.57 -23.74
C VAL A 14 5.65 -23.67 -23.20
N SER A 15 5.50 -23.57 -21.88
CA SER A 15 4.17 -23.50 -21.28
C SER A 15 3.55 -22.10 -21.43
N PRO A 16 2.21 -21.97 -21.49
CA PRO A 16 1.56 -20.65 -21.42
C PRO A 16 1.90 -19.88 -20.15
N ALA A 17 2.19 -20.58 -19.05
CA ALA A 17 2.67 -19.99 -17.81
C ALA A 17 4.05 -19.34 -18.00
N THR A 18 4.96 -19.98 -18.75
CA THR A 18 6.28 -19.41 -19.09
C THR A 18 6.14 -18.11 -19.88
N VAL A 19 5.25 -18.07 -20.87
CA VAL A 19 4.95 -16.84 -21.63
C VAL A 19 4.47 -15.74 -20.69
N SER A 20 3.52 -16.04 -19.81
CA SER A 20 3.02 -15.11 -18.81
C SER A 20 4.12 -14.61 -17.87
N MET A 21 5.01 -15.50 -17.40
CA MET A 21 6.11 -15.12 -16.52
C MET A 21 7.10 -14.16 -17.20
N VAL A 22 7.39 -14.37 -18.49
CA VAL A 22 8.27 -13.49 -19.27
C VAL A 22 7.69 -12.08 -19.36
N PHE A 23 6.42 -11.94 -19.76
CA PHE A 23 5.78 -10.64 -19.90
C PHE A 23 5.53 -9.92 -18.56
N ASN A 24 5.41 -10.66 -17.46
CA ASN A 24 5.27 -10.09 -16.11
C ASN A 24 6.62 -9.95 -15.38
N ASN A 25 7.74 -10.13 -16.09
CA ASN A 25 9.10 -10.02 -15.56
C ASN A 25 9.37 -10.86 -14.28
N LYS A 26 8.72 -12.02 -14.17
CA LYS A 26 8.91 -12.94 -13.02
C LYS A 26 10.29 -13.59 -13.06
N PRO A 27 10.92 -13.84 -11.89
CA PRO A 27 12.17 -14.61 -11.80
C PRO A 27 11.95 -16.11 -12.15
N GLY A 28 13.04 -16.82 -12.45
CA GLY A 28 13.01 -18.28 -12.72
C GLY A 28 12.91 -18.64 -14.20
N ILE A 29 13.05 -17.68 -15.12
CA ILE A 29 13.14 -17.91 -16.57
C ILE A 29 14.55 -17.53 -17.04
N SER A 30 15.19 -18.41 -17.83
CA SER A 30 16.51 -18.11 -18.41
C SER A 30 16.43 -16.95 -19.40
N ASP A 31 17.53 -16.18 -19.53
CA ASP A 31 17.61 -15.06 -20.45
C ASP A 31 17.38 -15.50 -21.89
N ALA A 32 17.91 -16.63 -22.30
CA ALA A 32 17.69 -17.20 -23.63
C ALA A 32 16.20 -17.50 -23.90
N THR A 33 15.46 -18.04 -22.91
CA THR A 33 14.03 -18.29 -23.05
C THR A 33 13.25 -16.97 -23.08
N ARG A 34 13.65 -15.99 -22.29
CA ARG A 34 13.05 -14.65 -22.27
C ARG A 34 13.19 -13.96 -23.62
N GLU A 35 14.39 -13.98 -24.17
CA GLU A 35 14.67 -13.39 -25.49
C GLU A 35 13.88 -14.08 -26.62
N LEU A 36 13.82 -15.40 -26.61
CA LEU A 36 13.06 -16.19 -27.58
C LEU A 36 11.57 -15.84 -27.54
N VAL A 37 10.98 -15.77 -26.35
CA VAL A 37 9.56 -15.39 -26.17
C VAL A 37 9.29 -13.99 -26.70
N LEU A 38 10.12 -13.00 -26.34
CA LEU A 38 9.93 -11.60 -26.75
C LEU A 38 10.09 -11.40 -28.25
N LYS A 39 11.10 -12.05 -28.85
CA LYS A 39 11.36 -12.00 -30.29
C LYS A 39 10.20 -12.58 -31.09
N THR A 40 9.77 -13.79 -30.73
CA THR A 40 8.64 -14.45 -31.43
C THR A 40 7.34 -13.70 -31.23
N ALA A 41 7.11 -13.13 -30.05
CA ALA A 41 5.95 -12.28 -29.80
C ALA A 41 5.93 -11.05 -30.73
N ALA A 42 7.07 -10.40 -30.94
CA ALA A 42 7.19 -9.27 -31.87
C ALA A 42 6.97 -9.69 -33.33
N GLU A 43 7.52 -10.82 -33.75
CA GLU A 43 7.37 -11.35 -35.13
C GLU A 43 5.91 -11.68 -35.48
N TYR A 44 5.15 -12.24 -34.53
CA TYR A 44 3.74 -12.63 -34.73
C TYR A 44 2.73 -11.61 -34.25
N GLY A 45 3.18 -10.41 -33.86
CA GLY A 45 2.29 -9.33 -33.42
C GLY A 45 1.54 -9.67 -32.12
N TYR A 46 2.12 -10.55 -31.30
CA TYR A 46 1.53 -10.88 -30.00
C TYR A 46 1.82 -9.71 -29.02
N ALA A 47 0.75 -8.99 -28.69
CA ALA A 47 0.76 -8.16 -27.49
C ALA A 47 0.06 -8.96 -26.37
N PRO A 48 0.70 -9.15 -25.20
CA PRO A 48 -0.04 -9.72 -24.09
C PRO A 48 -1.28 -8.87 -23.94
N LYS A 49 -2.46 -9.46 -23.99
CA LYS A 49 -3.60 -8.81 -23.36
C LYS A 49 -3.11 -8.57 -21.95
N LYS A 50 -2.84 -7.30 -21.57
CA LYS A 50 -2.91 -6.95 -20.17
C LYS A 50 -4.16 -7.69 -19.72
N THR A 51 -3.99 -8.65 -18.83
CA THR A 51 -5.13 -9.20 -18.13
C THR A 51 -5.70 -7.97 -17.47
N GLU A 52 -6.66 -7.36 -18.15
CA GLU A 52 -7.65 -6.55 -17.51
C GLU A 52 -8.26 -7.54 -16.53
N ALA A 53 -7.74 -7.52 -15.31
CA ALA A 53 -8.59 -7.84 -14.20
C ALA A 53 -9.79 -6.95 -14.45
N SER A 54 -10.83 -7.58 -15.01
CA SER A 54 -12.17 -7.05 -15.30
C SER A 54 -12.22 -5.53 -15.27
N GLY A 55 -12.66 -4.89 -16.35
CA GLY A 55 -12.72 -3.42 -16.58
C GLY A 55 -13.47 -2.60 -15.52
N ALA A 56 -13.02 -2.70 -14.28
CA ALA A 56 -13.13 -1.75 -13.24
C ALA A 56 -11.73 -1.11 -13.14
N SER A 57 -11.63 0.17 -13.34
CA SER A 57 -10.53 0.98 -12.82
C SER A 57 -10.15 0.37 -11.47
N SER A 58 -8.93 -0.16 -11.33
CA SER A 58 -8.50 -0.79 -10.08
C SER A 58 -8.58 0.30 -9.03
N ARG A 59 -9.62 0.25 -8.20
CA ARG A 59 -9.80 1.19 -7.09
C ARG A 59 -8.56 1.12 -6.23
N ILE A 60 -7.88 2.23 -6.04
CA ILE A 60 -6.65 2.30 -5.26
C ILE A 60 -6.94 3.00 -3.95
N ILE A 61 -6.56 2.39 -2.84
CA ILE A 61 -6.45 3.03 -1.54
C ILE A 61 -4.96 3.25 -1.28
N GLN A 62 -4.58 4.48 -0.95
CA GLN A 62 -3.20 4.83 -0.66
C GLN A 62 -2.98 4.86 0.85
N LEU A 63 -2.04 4.04 1.35
CA LEU A 63 -1.55 4.12 2.73
C LEU A 63 -0.29 4.98 2.76
N VAL A 64 -0.38 6.13 3.40
CA VAL A 64 0.75 7.05 3.58
C VAL A 64 1.30 6.89 4.98
N ASN A 65 2.54 6.40 5.09
CA ASN A 65 3.28 6.31 6.34
C ASN A 65 4.06 7.59 6.57
N TYR A 66 3.57 8.47 7.47
CA TYR A 66 4.29 9.68 7.84
C TYR A 66 5.42 9.36 8.83
N LYS A 67 6.63 9.78 8.50
CA LYS A 67 7.84 9.56 9.31
C LYS A 67 8.52 10.89 9.63
N LYS A 68 8.44 11.28 10.91
CA LYS A 68 9.16 12.44 11.45
C LYS A 68 10.54 12.07 11.94
N HIS A 69 10.60 11.00 12.72
CA HIS A 69 11.82 10.47 13.31
C HIS A 69 12.16 9.07 12.84
N GLY A 70 11.20 8.37 12.27
CA GLY A 70 11.33 6.99 11.80
C GLY A 70 11.55 5.94 12.91
N LYS A 71 11.47 6.34 14.17
CA LYS A 71 11.79 5.49 15.32
C LYS A 71 10.61 4.67 15.82
N VAL A 72 9.39 5.18 15.69
CA VAL A 72 8.21 4.55 16.30
C VAL A 72 7.71 3.37 15.45
N ALA A 73 7.79 3.49 14.13
CA ALA A 73 7.27 2.47 13.21
C ALA A 73 8.28 1.37 12.82
N ALA A 74 9.57 1.50 13.21
CA ALA A 74 10.61 0.64 12.65
C ALA A 74 10.64 -0.78 13.23
N ASP A 75 10.23 -0.97 14.50
CA ASP A 75 10.56 -2.19 15.24
C ASP A 75 9.38 -2.87 15.94
N THR A 76 8.14 -2.46 15.69
CA THR A 76 6.99 -3.08 16.34
C THR A 76 6.14 -3.93 15.37
N PRO A 77 5.74 -5.15 15.76
CA PRO A 77 4.83 -5.99 14.99
C PRO A 77 3.47 -5.34 14.71
N PHE A 78 3.10 -4.32 15.49
CA PHE A 78 1.84 -3.59 15.34
C PHE A 78 1.65 -3.02 13.94
N PHE A 79 2.64 -2.30 13.42
CA PHE A 79 2.51 -1.64 12.10
C PHE A 79 2.50 -2.63 10.93
N SER A 80 3.22 -3.75 11.05
CA SER A 80 3.15 -4.81 10.04
C SER A 80 1.78 -5.49 10.03
N GLN A 81 1.23 -5.80 11.20
CA GLN A 81 -0.11 -6.38 11.35
C GLN A 81 -1.21 -5.40 10.89
N LEU A 82 -1.08 -4.12 11.20
CA LEU A 82 -1.98 -3.07 10.70
C LEU A 82 -1.98 -3.03 9.16
N THR A 83 -0.80 -3.01 8.56
CA THR A 83 -0.64 -3.00 7.10
C THR A 83 -1.21 -4.27 6.46
N GLU A 84 -0.99 -5.44 7.07
CA GLU A 84 -1.56 -6.71 6.63
C GLU A 84 -3.09 -6.71 6.69
N GLY A 85 -3.66 -6.18 7.78
CA GLY A 85 -5.11 -6.02 7.93
C GLY A 85 -5.70 -5.11 6.85
N ILE A 86 -5.08 -3.95 6.58
CA ILE A 86 -5.48 -3.03 5.52
C ILE A 86 -5.40 -3.72 4.15
N SER A 87 -4.30 -4.42 3.86
CA SER A 87 -4.10 -5.13 2.59
C SER A 87 -5.14 -6.23 2.36
N THR A 88 -5.45 -6.98 3.41
CA THR A 88 -6.46 -8.03 3.38
C THR A 88 -7.85 -7.45 3.08
N GLU A 89 -8.22 -6.35 3.73
CA GLU A 89 -9.50 -5.71 3.50
C GLU A 89 -9.59 -5.07 2.12
N CYS A 90 -8.54 -4.40 1.65
CA CYS A 90 -8.47 -3.89 0.28
C CYS A 90 -8.71 -5.00 -0.75
N THR A 91 -8.04 -6.13 -0.58
CA THR A 91 -8.22 -7.30 -1.45
C THR A 91 -9.66 -7.81 -1.42
N ARG A 92 -10.27 -7.90 -0.23
CA ARG A 92 -11.66 -8.34 -0.05
C ARG A 92 -12.66 -7.41 -0.74
N GLN A 93 -12.36 -6.11 -0.79
CA GLN A 93 -13.18 -5.06 -1.43
C GLN A 93 -12.88 -4.86 -2.92
N GLY A 94 -11.94 -5.63 -3.48
CA GLY A 94 -11.51 -5.48 -4.87
C GLY A 94 -10.73 -4.20 -5.14
N CYS A 95 -10.06 -3.66 -4.09
CA CYS A 95 -9.16 -2.51 -4.18
C CYS A 95 -7.69 -2.96 -4.22
N ALA A 96 -6.84 -2.17 -4.84
CA ALA A 96 -5.39 -2.29 -4.69
C ALA A 96 -4.90 -1.38 -3.56
N LEU A 97 -3.96 -1.86 -2.75
CA LEU A 97 -3.28 -1.03 -1.75
C LEU A 97 -1.97 -0.48 -2.33
N HIS A 98 -1.83 0.85 -2.33
CA HIS A 98 -0.59 1.53 -2.66
C HIS A 98 0.04 2.08 -1.38
N ILE A 99 1.28 1.67 -1.06
CA ILE A 99 1.98 2.11 0.15
C ILE A 99 3.01 3.16 -0.22
N SER A 100 2.90 4.33 0.40
CA SER A 100 3.82 5.46 0.25
C SER A 100 4.43 5.83 1.60
N TYR A 101 5.64 6.36 1.55
CA TYR A 101 6.30 6.92 2.73
C TYR A 101 6.48 8.42 2.56
N PHE A 102 6.23 9.18 3.61
CA PHE A 102 6.47 10.61 3.68
C PHE A 102 7.48 10.89 4.80
N TYR A 103 8.60 11.50 4.47
CA TYR A 103 9.68 11.80 5.41
C TYR A 103 9.78 13.31 5.62
N GLU A 104 9.64 13.78 6.87
CA GLU A 104 9.74 15.21 7.18
C GLU A 104 11.12 15.82 6.87
N THR A 105 12.15 14.98 6.83
CA THR A 105 13.54 15.39 6.55
C THR A 105 13.85 15.54 5.05
N MET A 106 12.93 15.15 4.17
CA MET A 106 13.09 15.25 2.71
C MET A 106 12.34 16.45 2.15
N ASP A 107 12.53 16.72 0.85
CA ASP A 107 11.80 17.78 0.17
C ASP A 107 10.30 17.53 0.20
N ILE A 108 9.58 18.41 0.89
CA ILE A 108 8.15 18.27 1.19
C ILE A 108 7.31 18.35 -0.08
N ASP A 109 7.61 19.33 -0.94
CA ASP A 109 6.80 19.62 -2.12
C ASP A 109 6.87 18.46 -3.12
N SER A 110 8.07 17.96 -3.40
CA SER A 110 8.26 16.79 -4.26
C SER A 110 7.53 15.54 -3.74
N GLN A 111 7.52 15.34 -2.43
CA GLN A 111 6.82 14.20 -1.82
C GLN A 111 5.30 14.37 -1.93
N LEU A 112 4.76 15.57 -1.67
CA LEU A 112 3.33 15.85 -1.83
C LEU A 112 2.88 15.68 -3.29
N ASP A 113 3.69 16.12 -4.25
CA ASP A 113 3.41 15.92 -5.66
C ASP A 113 3.42 14.43 -6.05
N ALA A 114 4.37 13.66 -5.52
CA ALA A 114 4.40 12.22 -5.73
C ALA A 114 3.18 11.51 -5.13
N LEU A 115 2.69 11.94 -3.95
CA LEU A 115 1.48 11.40 -3.35
C LEU A 115 0.23 11.76 -4.18
N ARG A 116 0.13 13.00 -4.68
CA ARG A 116 -0.99 13.46 -5.55
C ARG A 116 -1.00 12.77 -6.91
N ALA A 117 0.15 12.33 -7.41
CA ALA A 117 0.26 11.62 -8.68
C ALA A 117 -0.35 10.21 -8.65
N VAL A 118 -0.61 9.66 -7.46
CA VAL A 118 -1.32 8.38 -7.31
C VAL A 118 -2.81 8.61 -7.52
N ASP A 119 -3.36 8.03 -8.57
CA ASP A 119 -4.81 8.05 -8.85
C ASP A 119 -5.53 7.10 -7.88
N CYS A 120 -5.82 7.57 -6.65
CA CYS A 120 -6.45 6.81 -5.59
C CYS A 120 -7.83 7.37 -5.22
N GLU A 121 -8.70 6.52 -4.67
CA GLU A 121 -10.03 6.91 -4.18
C GLU A 121 -10.01 7.50 -2.76
N GLY A 122 -8.94 7.26 -2.01
CA GLY A 122 -8.79 7.78 -0.65
C GLY A 122 -7.42 7.44 -0.06
N ILE A 123 -7.09 8.15 1.00
CA ILE A 123 -5.82 8.04 1.71
C ILE A 123 -6.07 7.56 3.14
N LEU A 124 -5.33 6.54 3.57
CA LEU A 124 -5.14 6.19 4.96
C LEU A 124 -3.82 6.83 5.40
N LEU A 125 -3.90 7.85 6.27
CA LEU A 125 -2.72 8.57 6.77
C LEU A 125 -2.31 8.01 8.13
N LEU A 126 -1.25 7.21 8.16
CA LEU A 126 -0.67 6.72 9.41
C LEU A 126 0.13 7.85 10.06
N ALA A 127 -0.46 8.43 11.09
CA ALA A 127 -0.08 9.72 11.66
C ALA A 127 0.54 9.63 13.07
N THR A 128 1.03 8.46 13.48
CA THR A 128 1.60 8.21 14.80
C THR A 128 2.68 9.22 15.22
N GLU A 129 3.47 9.70 14.27
CA GLU A 129 4.55 10.67 14.52
C GLU A 129 4.16 12.12 14.18
N MET A 130 2.91 12.40 13.78
CA MET A 130 2.47 13.74 13.38
C MET A 130 2.10 14.60 14.59
N ALA A 131 2.40 15.89 14.49
CA ALA A 131 1.85 16.94 15.33
C ALA A 131 0.68 17.66 14.61
N PRO A 132 -0.22 18.40 15.31
CA PRO A 132 -1.34 19.09 14.67
C PRO A 132 -0.94 19.99 13.51
N SER A 133 0.22 20.64 13.58
CA SER A 133 0.74 21.50 12.52
C SER A 133 1.06 20.77 11.22
N ASP A 134 1.38 19.47 11.30
CA ASP A 134 1.82 18.68 10.15
C ASP A 134 0.66 18.38 9.20
N PHE A 135 -0.57 18.33 9.72
CA PHE A 135 -1.78 18.08 8.93
C PHE A 135 -2.08 19.17 7.89
N ARG A 136 -1.53 20.38 8.05
CA ARG A 136 -1.67 21.46 7.06
C ARG A 136 -1.15 21.06 5.68
N LYS A 137 -0.14 20.19 5.61
CA LYS A 137 0.46 19.68 4.38
C LYS A 137 -0.53 18.85 3.54
N PHE A 138 -1.55 18.26 4.20
CA PHE A 138 -2.51 17.34 3.59
C PHE A 138 -3.89 17.99 3.29
N ARG A 139 -4.09 19.29 3.58
CA ARG A 139 -5.38 19.97 3.40
C ARG A 139 -5.85 20.03 1.95
N ASP A 140 -4.90 20.13 1.01
CA ASP A 140 -5.21 20.38 -0.41
C ASP A 140 -5.33 19.08 -1.22
N PHE A 141 -5.49 17.94 -0.56
CA PHE A 141 -5.81 16.69 -1.25
C PHE A 141 -7.30 16.65 -1.60
N SER A 142 -7.59 16.29 -2.85
CA SER A 142 -8.97 16.22 -3.39
C SER A 142 -9.71 14.94 -3.00
N VAL A 143 -9.00 13.96 -2.45
CA VAL A 143 -9.56 12.67 -2.03
C VAL A 143 -9.77 12.65 -0.51
N PRO A 144 -10.73 11.86 0.02
CA PRO A 144 -10.94 11.73 1.44
C PRO A 144 -9.71 11.14 2.14
N ILE A 145 -9.41 11.66 3.33
CA ILE A 145 -8.31 11.19 4.18
C ILE A 145 -8.90 10.67 5.49
N VAL A 146 -8.54 9.44 5.85
CA VAL A 146 -8.80 8.87 7.17
C VAL A 146 -7.48 8.77 7.92
N VAL A 147 -7.43 9.37 9.09
CA VAL A 147 -6.24 9.37 9.96
C VAL A 147 -6.21 8.08 10.78
N VAL A 148 -5.06 7.43 10.84
CA VAL A 148 -4.86 6.17 11.57
C VAL A 148 -3.85 6.40 12.69
N ASP A 149 -4.19 5.89 13.86
CA ASP A 149 -3.35 5.89 15.08
C ASP A 149 -3.01 7.28 15.63
N CYS A 150 -3.81 8.30 15.28
CA CYS A 150 -3.67 9.66 15.81
C CYS A 150 -5.02 10.37 15.83
N TYR A 151 -5.22 11.25 16.83
CA TYR A 151 -6.41 12.08 16.96
C TYR A 151 -6.07 13.41 17.65
N TYR A 152 -6.65 14.49 17.15
CA TYR A 152 -6.61 15.82 17.75
C TYR A 152 -7.98 16.48 17.63
N ASP A 153 -8.52 16.99 18.72
CA ASP A 153 -9.86 17.60 18.78
C ASP A 153 -10.06 18.78 17.80
N GLU A 154 -8.96 19.48 17.49
CA GLU A 154 -8.97 20.66 16.60
C GLU A 154 -8.91 20.31 15.11
N LEU A 155 -8.82 19.04 14.76
CA LEU A 155 -8.70 18.59 13.37
C LEU A 155 -9.97 17.88 12.91
N ASP A 156 -10.49 18.31 11.77
CA ASP A 156 -11.69 17.75 11.14
C ASP A 156 -11.33 16.59 10.17
N TYR A 157 -10.87 15.48 10.75
CA TYR A 157 -10.61 14.24 10.03
C TYR A 157 -11.31 13.06 10.69
N ASP A 158 -11.83 12.16 9.87
CA ASP A 158 -12.20 10.84 10.35
C ASP A 158 -10.97 10.09 10.86
N CYS A 159 -11.09 9.44 12.04
CA CYS A 159 -9.96 8.79 12.70
C CYS A 159 -10.26 7.34 13.06
N VAL A 160 -9.26 6.47 12.91
CA VAL A 160 -9.26 5.09 13.41
C VAL A 160 -8.18 4.93 14.47
N LEU A 161 -8.60 4.59 15.69
CA LEU A 161 -7.76 4.55 16.88
C LEU A 161 -7.90 3.25 17.63
N ILE A 162 -6.86 2.90 18.41
CA ILE A 162 -6.98 1.99 19.55
C ILE A 162 -7.33 2.79 20.79
N ASN A 163 -8.12 2.19 21.70
CA ASN A 163 -8.55 2.87 22.92
C ASN A 163 -7.46 2.83 24.00
N ASN A 164 -6.37 3.56 23.77
CA ASN A 164 -5.21 3.62 24.66
C ASN A 164 -5.55 4.19 26.05
N ILE A 165 -6.43 5.19 26.10
CA ILE A 165 -6.86 5.83 27.36
C ILE A 165 -7.54 4.79 28.25
N GLN A 166 -8.50 4.07 27.74
CA GLN A 166 -9.20 3.02 28.50
C GLN A 166 -8.26 1.87 28.86
N GLY A 167 -7.36 1.50 27.97
CA GLY A 167 -6.34 0.48 28.24
C GLY A 167 -5.43 0.85 29.40
N ALA A 168 -4.87 2.07 29.37
CA ALA A 168 -4.02 2.57 30.45
C ALA A 168 -4.79 2.70 31.78
N PHE A 169 -6.03 3.21 31.74
CA PHE A 169 -6.88 3.29 32.93
C PHE A 169 -7.12 1.90 33.54
N ASN A 170 -7.49 0.91 32.74
CA ASN A 170 -7.74 -0.44 33.20
C ASN A 170 -6.50 -1.09 33.81
N ALA A 171 -5.33 -0.92 33.17
CA ALA A 171 -4.07 -1.46 33.67
C ALA A 171 -3.70 -0.83 35.02
N THR A 172 -3.77 0.50 35.12
CA THR A 172 -3.49 1.24 36.35
C THR A 172 -4.43 0.84 37.48
N ASN A 173 -5.75 0.80 37.18
CA ASN A 173 -6.75 0.41 38.16
C ASN A 173 -6.54 -1.03 38.66
N TYR A 174 -6.19 -1.95 37.80
CA TYR A 174 -5.85 -3.32 38.17
C TYR A 174 -4.68 -3.38 39.16
N LEU A 175 -3.60 -2.64 38.93
CA LEU A 175 -2.47 -2.56 39.83
C LEU A 175 -2.87 -2.01 41.20
N ILE A 176 -3.70 -0.96 41.24
CA ILE A 176 -4.24 -0.39 42.48
C ILE A 176 -5.06 -1.42 43.25
N GLN A 177 -5.95 -2.15 42.57
CA GLN A 177 -6.76 -3.21 43.17
C GLN A 177 -5.92 -4.36 43.71
N CYS A 178 -4.76 -4.65 43.12
CA CYS A 178 -3.77 -5.60 43.62
C CYS A 178 -2.97 -5.08 44.86
N GLY A 179 -3.22 -3.83 45.31
CA GLY A 179 -2.61 -3.26 46.50
C GLY A 179 -1.33 -2.46 46.25
N HIS A 180 -0.96 -2.24 44.97
CA HIS A 180 0.17 -1.37 44.64
C HIS A 180 -0.18 0.09 44.94
N LYS A 181 0.72 0.80 45.65
CA LYS A 181 0.51 2.19 46.06
C LYS A 181 1.31 3.19 45.20
N ASN A 182 2.32 2.72 44.52
CA ASN A 182 3.15 3.50 43.58
C ASN A 182 3.01 2.87 42.19
N VAL A 183 2.18 3.52 41.34
CA VAL A 183 1.85 3.05 40.01
C VAL A 183 2.29 4.09 39.00
#